data_22b7f16830c194491a3ff9b7bccde70f
#
_entry.id   22b7f16830c194491a3ff9b7bccde70f
#
_cell.length_a   1.000
_cell.length_b   1.000
_cell.length_c   1.000
_cell.angle_alpha   90.00
_cell.angle_beta   90.00
_cell.angle_gamma   90.00
#
_symmetry.space_group_name_H-M   'P 1'
#
loop_
_entity.id
_entity.type
_entity.pdbx_description
1 polymer ?
#
loop_
_entity_poly.entity_id
_entity_poly.type
_entity_poly.pdbx_seq_one_letter_code
_entity_poly.pdbx_strand_id
1 'polypeptide(L)'
;MNQALIFDRSYINGAWTTEGTTSFDVRNPANGKIVATLMDGNIALTEKAIIAAAQAFKSWRNTTAKYRASLLEKWNDLILANTNHLAEIMTLECGKPLRESKGEVAY
;
A
#
# COMPACT_ATOMS: atom_id res chain seq x y z
N MET A 1 -10.68 -1.79 13.08
CA MET A 1 -9.58 -1.65 12.09
C MET A 1 -8.49 -2.66 12.40
N ASN A 2 -8.04 -3.44 11.40
CA ASN A 2 -6.96 -4.41 11.59
C ASN A 2 -5.61 -3.71 11.49
N GLN A 3 -4.92 -3.52 12.62
CA GLN A 3 -3.60 -2.86 12.70
C GLN A 3 -2.52 -3.58 11.86
N ALA A 4 -2.68 -4.87 11.59
CA ALA A 4 -1.72 -5.63 10.79
C ALA A 4 -1.65 -5.22 9.31
N LEU A 5 -2.62 -4.44 8.83
CA LEU A 5 -2.66 -3.90 7.46
C LEU A 5 -2.19 -2.43 7.38
N ILE A 6 -1.79 -1.83 8.50
CA ILE A 6 -1.28 -0.45 8.53
C ILE A 6 0.24 -0.51 8.68
N PHE A 7 0.92 0.04 7.68
CA PHE A 7 2.37 0.13 7.67
C PHE A 7 2.78 1.60 7.67
N ASP A 8 3.66 1.95 8.60
CA ASP A 8 4.18 3.30 8.82
C ASP A 8 5.41 3.64 7.98
N ARG A 9 5.82 2.72 7.10
CA ARG A 9 7.10 2.75 6.37
C ARG A 9 6.93 2.34 4.92
N SER A 10 7.94 2.64 4.09
CA SER A 10 7.97 2.29 2.67
C SER A 10 8.50 0.88 2.45
N TYR A 11 7.97 0.18 1.43
CA TYR A 11 8.46 -1.13 1.00
C TYR A 11 9.30 -0.98 -0.27
N ILE A 12 10.60 -1.23 -0.16
CA ILE A 12 11.54 -1.05 -1.27
C ILE A 12 12.49 -2.26 -1.33
N ASN A 13 12.68 -2.80 -2.52
CA ASN A 13 13.60 -3.92 -2.79
C ASN A 13 13.39 -5.13 -1.85
N GLY A 14 12.14 -5.50 -1.60
CA GLY A 14 11.80 -6.64 -0.76
C GLY A 14 11.89 -6.40 0.74
N ALA A 15 12.10 -5.17 1.20
CA ALA A 15 12.24 -4.84 2.61
C ALA A 15 11.45 -3.59 3.00
N TRP A 16 10.96 -3.58 4.24
CA TRP A 16 10.39 -2.39 4.86
C TRP A 16 11.52 -1.48 5.35
N THR A 17 11.44 -0.18 5.01
CA THR A 17 12.44 0.81 5.42
C THR A 17 11.80 1.98 6.16
N THR A 18 12.49 2.44 7.21
CA THR A 18 12.17 3.65 7.96
C THR A 18 13.04 4.84 7.56
N GLU A 19 13.77 4.73 6.45
CA GLU A 19 14.56 5.83 5.91
C GLU A 19 13.63 6.95 5.46
N GLY A 20 13.35 7.85 6.35
CA GLY A 20 12.60 9.08 6.15
C GLY A 20 13.04 10.08 7.20
N THR A 21 12.97 11.36 6.88
CA THR A 21 13.42 12.41 7.78
C THR A 21 12.27 13.04 8.56
N THR A 22 11.05 12.83 8.12
CA THR A 22 9.84 13.42 8.68
C THR A 22 8.71 12.41 8.68
N SER A 23 7.64 12.72 9.39
CA SER A 23 6.40 11.95 9.40
C SER A 23 5.21 12.88 9.21
N PHE A 24 4.08 12.33 8.77
CA PHE A 24 2.82 13.06 8.66
C PHE A 24 1.66 12.22 9.20
N ASP A 25 0.64 12.91 9.69
CA ASP A 25 -0.57 12.30 10.19
C ASP A 25 -1.61 12.12 9.10
N VAL A 26 -2.13 10.92 8.98
CA VAL A 26 -3.36 10.64 8.24
C VAL A 26 -4.54 10.85 9.19
N ARG A 27 -5.46 11.75 8.82
CA ARG A 27 -6.57 12.12 9.68
C ARG A 27 -7.91 11.70 9.10
N ASN A 28 -8.79 11.23 9.96
CA ASN A 28 -10.18 10.96 9.60
C ASN A 28 -10.91 12.28 9.33
N PRO A 29 -11.41 12.53 8.11
CA PRO A 29 -12.07 13.78 7.77
C PRO A 29 -13.40 13.99 8.50
N ALA A 30 -14.03 12.95 9.01
CA ALA A 30 -15.30 13.06 9.74
C ALA A 30 -15.15 13.63 11.15
N ASN A 31 -13.97 13.49 11.80
CA ASN A 31 -13.80 13.88 13.19
C ASN A 31 -12.40 14.46 13.53
N GLY A 32 -11.50 14.58 12.54
CA GLY A 32 -10.16 15.12 12.70
C GLY A 32 -9.17 14.24 13.49
N LYS A 33 -9.58 13.07 13.97
CA LYS A 33 -8.70 12.17 14.75
C LYS A 33 -7.65 11.55 13.86
N ILE A 34 -6.46 11.34 14.44
CA ILE A 34 -5.36 10.65 13.75
C ILE A 34 -5.74 9.17 13.58
N VAL A 35 -5.66 8.69 12.35
CA VAL A 35 -5.84 7.28 11.96
C VAL A 35 -4.50 6.55 12.03
N ALA A 36 -3.45 7.17 11.50
CA ALA A 36 -2.10 6.65 11.49
C ALA A 36 -1.10 7.81 11.33
N THR A 37 0.15 7.60 11.76
CA THR A 37 1.28 8.48 11.47
C THR A 37 2.25 7.72 10.60
N LEU A 38 2.55 8.24 9.42
CA LEU A 38 3.37 7.58 8.39
C LEU A 38 4.69 8.30 8.20
N MET A 39 5.72 7.54 7.82
CA MET A 39 7.00 8.12 7.43
C MET A 39 6.88 8.80 6.07
N ASP A 40 7.38 10.02 5.98
CA ASP A 40 7.47 10.77 4.72
C ASP A 40 8.77 10.42 4.01
N GLY A 41 8.63 9.84 2.81
CA GLY A 41 9.77 9.49 1.96
C GLY A 41 10.37 10.75 1.31
N ASN A 42 11.68 10.92 1.47
CA ASN A 42 12.42 12.00 0.84
C ASN A 42 12.85 11.67 -0.61
N ILE A 43 13.46 12.62 -1.30
CA ILE A 43 13.96 12.46 -2.68
C ILE A 43 14.95 11.28 -2.77
N ALA A 44 15.88 11.17 -1.81
CA ALA A 44 16.88 10.11 -1.82
C ALA A 44 16.25 8.71 -1.70
N LEU A 45 15.18 8.57 -0.89
CA LEU A 45 14.43 7.31 -0.79
C LEU A 45 13.67 6.99 -2.10
N THR A 46 13.11 8.00 -2.73
CA THR A 46 12.43 7.86 -4.04
C THR A 46 13.42 7.41 -5.12
N GLU A 47 14.61 7.99 -5.17
CA GLU A 47 15.68 7.55 -6.09
C GLU A 47 16.10 6.10 -5.86
N LYS A 48 16.26 5.67 -4.60
CA LYS A 48 16.52 4.27 -4.25
C LYS A 48 15.40 3.34 -4.76
N ALA A 49 14.14 3.73 -4.61
CA ALA A 49 13.01 2.96 -5.09
C ALA A 49 13.02 2.80 -6.62
N ILE A 50 13.31 3.89 -7.35
CA ILE A 50 13.41 3.89 -8.82
C ILE A 50 14.54 2.96 -9.27
N ILE A 51 15.73 3.06 -8.66
CA ILE A 51 16.88 2.23 -8.97
C ILE A 51 16.56 0.74 -8.72
N ALA A 52 15.96 0.42 -7.58
CA ALA A 52 15.56 -0.94 -7.23
C ALA A 52 14.56 -1.51 -8.24
N ALA A 53 13.55 -0.73 -8.63
CA ALA A 53 12.57 -1.13 -9.63
C ALA A 53 13.21 -1.37 -11.01
N ALA A 54 14.13 -0.48 -11.45
CA ALA A 54 14.83 -0.61 -12.70
C ALA A 54 15.73 -1.87 -12.75
N GLN A 55 16.36 -2.21 -11.64
CA GLN A 55 17.16 -3.44 -11.53
C GLN A 55 16.26 -4.69 -11.54
N ALA A 56 15.19 -4.71 -10.77
CA ALA A 56 14.24 -5.82 -10.72
C ALA A 56 13.59 -6.08 -12.10
N PHE A 57 13.33 -5.01 -12.86
CA PHE A 57 12.73 -5.11 -14.19
C PHE A 57 13.56 -5.95 -15.16
N LYS A 58 14.88 -6.00 -15.04
CA LYS A 58 15.77 -6.77 -15.93
C LYS A 58 15.45 -8.26 -15.92
N SER A 59 15.16 -8.85 -14.77
CA SER A 59 14.74 -10.24 -14.64
C SER A 59 13.24 -10.42 -14.85
N TRP A 60 12.44 -9.49 -14.30
CA TRP A 60 10.99 -9.54 -14.37
C TRP A 60 10.47 -9.54 -15.82
N ARG A 61 11.03 -8.69 -16.69
CA ARG A 61 10.63 -8.60 -18.12
C ARG A 61 10.81 -9.90 -18.89
N ASN A 62 11.69 -10.79 -18.42
CA ASN A 62 11.98 -12.06 -19.06
C ASN A 62 11.12 -13.22 -18.55
N THR A 63 10.25 -12.98 -17.57
CA THR A 63 9.29 -13.98 -17.09
C THR A 63 8.14 -14.14 -18.06
N THR A 64 7.49 -15.32 -18.05
CA THR A 64 6.33 -15.57 -18.89
C THR A 64 5.10 -14.78 -18.43
N ALA A 65 4.18 -14.45 -19.35
CA ALA A 65 2.93 -13.79 -19.00
C ALA A 65 2.11 -14.65 -18.01
N LYS A 66 2.11 -15.96 -18.18
CA LYS A 66 1.42 -16.89 -17.27
C LYS A 66 1.97 -16.81 -15.84
N TYR A 67 3.29 -16.73 -15.68
CA TYR A 67 3.91 -16.58 -14.36
C TYR A 67 3.49 -15.25 -13.70
N ARG A 68 3.57 -14.15 -14.44
CA ARG A 68 3.14 -12.84 -13.92
C ARG A 68 1.66 -12.82 -13.54
N ALA A 69 0.80 -13.40 -14.39
CA ALA A 69 -0.63 -13.53 -14.11
C ALA A 69 -0.88 -14.30 -12.81
N SER A 70 -0.21 -15.43 -12.60
CA SER A 70 -0.39 -16.22 -11.37
C SER A 70 -0.01 -15.48 -10.08
N LEU A 71 0.94 -14.54 -10.14
CA LEU A 71 1.30 -13.70 -8.99
C LEU A 71 0.25 -12.63 -8.73
N LEU A 72 -0.29 -12.02 -9.79
CA LEU A 72 -1.37 -11.03 -9.68
C LEU A 72 -2.66 -11.66 -9.17
N GLU A 73 -2.99 -12.89 -9.60
CA GLU A 73 -4.14 -13.65 -9.08
C GLU A 73 -4.01 -13.89 -7.58
N LYS A 74 -2.84 -14.35 -7.11
CA LYS A 74 -2.58 -14.51 -5.67
C LYS A 74 -2.71 -13.20 -4.89
N TRP A 75 -2.24 -12.10 -5.47
CA TRP A 75 -2.39 -10.79 -4.84
C TRP A 75 -3.86 -10.37 -4.77
N ASN A 76 -4.61 -10.55 -5.84
CA ASN A 76 -6.05 -10.32 -5.87
C ASN A 76 -6.79 -11.13 -4.79
N ASP A 77 -6.48 -12.42 -4.64
CA ASP A 77 -7.08 -13.27 -3.61
C ASP A 77 -6.84 -12.74 -2.19
N LEU A 78 -5.62 -12.24 -1.93
CA LEU A 78 -5.28 -11.62 -0.65
C LEU A 78 -6.05 -10.31 -0.42
N ILE A 79 -6.23 -9.48 -1.44
CA ILE A 79 -7.03 -8.25 -1.37
C ILE A 79 -8.49 -8.60 -1.04
N LEU A 80 -9.08 -9.53 -1.76
CA LEU A 80 -10.47 -9.96 -1.56
C LEU A 80 -10.67 -10.59 -0.17
N ALA A 81 -9.73 -11.38 0.31
CA ALA A 81 -9.78 -11.96 1.66
C ALA A 81 -9.75 -10.87 2.77
N ASN A 82 -9.21 -9.70 2.48
CA ASN A 82 -9.13 -8.58 3.41
C ASN A 82 -10.09 -7.43 3.10
N THR A 83 -11.10 -7.64 2.24
CA THR A 83 -12.02 -6.60 1.75
C THR A 83 -12.61 -5.74 2.86
N ASN A 84 -13.10 -6.34 3.94
CA ASN A 84 -13.73 -5.57 5.02
C ASN A 84 -12.74 -4.63 5.73
N HIS A 85 -11.53 -5.10 5.99
CA HIS A 85 -10.48 -4.31 6.67
C HIS A 85 -9.93 -3.21 5.76
N LEU A 86 -9.70 -3.49 4.49
CA LEU A 86 -9.23 -2.49 3.52
C LEU A 86 -10.28 -1.40 3.29
N ALA A 87 -11.55 -1.79 3.17
CA ALA A 87 -12.65 -0.84 3.02
C ALA A 87 -12.83 0.03 4.28
N GLU A 88 -12.65 -0.52 5.48
CA GLU A 88 -12.69 0.25 6.73
C GLU A 88 -11.56 1.29 6.78
N ILE A 89 -10.32 0.91 6.42
CA ILE A 89 -9.18 1.83 6.34
C ILE A 89 -9.49 2.96 5.36
N MET A 90 -9.94 2.63 4.14
CA MET A 90 -10.30 3.61 3.11
C MET A 90 -11.37 4.59 3.61
N THR A 91 -12.42 4.09 4.26
CA THR A 91 -13.46 4.95 4.85
C THR A 91 -12.90 5.89 5.90
N LEU A 92 -12.01 5.40 6.78
CA LEU A 92 -11.41 6.21 7.84
C LEU A 92 -10.47 7.29 7.30
N GLU A 93 -9.76 7.02 6.22
CA GLU A 93 -8.76 7.94 5.66
C GLU A 93 -9.38 9.00 4.74
N CYS A 94 -10.37 8.65 3.92
CA CYS A 94 -10.93 9.56 2.93
C CYS A 94 -12.40 9.96 3.17
N GLY A 95 -13.05 9.38 4.16
CA GLY A 95 -14.46 9.71 4.49
C GLY A 95 -15.50 9.12 3.52
N LYS A 96 -15.10 8.24 2.62
CA LYS A 96 -16.02 7.57 1.69
C LYS A 96 -16.97 6.64 2.45
N PRO A 97 -18.24 6.51 2.04
CA PRO A 97 -19.18 5.54 2.63
C PRO A 97 -18.63 4.11 2.53
N LEU A 98 -18.73 3.33 3.60
CA LEU A 98 -18.18 1.97 3.69
C LEU A 98 -18.62 1.05 2.53
N ARG A 99 -19.86 1.22 2.08
CA ARG A 99 -20.39 0.45 0.93
C ARG A 99 -19.61 0.73 -0.35
N GLU A 100 -19.27 2.00 -0.59
CA GLU A 100 -18.50 2.40 -1.76
C GLU A 100 -17.06 1.94 -1.65
N SER A 101 -16.45 2.06 -0.46
CA SER A 101 -15.11 1.54 -0.19
C SER A 101 -15.00 0.03 -0.45
N LYS A 102 -16.03 -0.75 -0.08
CA LYS A 102 -16.10 -2.19 -0.42
C LYS A 102 -16.19 -2.43 -1.92
N GLY A 103 -16.95 -1.60 -2.63
CA GLY A 103 -17.03 -1.66 -4.09
C GLY A 103 -15.68 -1.39 -4.76
N GLU A 104 -14.91 -0.42 -4.26
CA GLU A 104 -13.59 -0.12 -4.80
C GLU A 104 -12.56 -1.22 -4.52
N VAL A 105 -12.60 -1.85 -3.35
CA VAL A 105 -11.70 -3.00 -3.07
C VAL A 105 -12.02 -4.18 -3.98
N ALA A 106 -13.27 -4.35 -4.39
CA ALA A 106 -13.69 -5.45 -5.27
C ALA A 106 -13.49 -5.16 -6.77
N TYR A 107 -13.23 -3.90 -7.14
CA TYR A 107 -13.02 -3.48 -8.54
C TYR A 107 -11.62 -3.82 -9.02
#